data_0759196781c0de626b2d30b55ee9cdbe
#
_entry.id   0759196781c0de626b2d30b55ee9cdbe
#
_cell.length_a   1.000
_cell.length_b   1.000
_cell.length_c   1.000
_cell.angle_alpha   90.00
_cell.angle_beta   90.00
_cell.angle_gamma   90.00
#
_symmetry.space_group_name_H-M   'P 1'
#
loop_
_entity.id
_entity.type
_entity.pdbx_description
1 polymer ?
#
loop_
_entity_poly.entity_id
_entity_poly.type
_entity_poly.pdbx_seq_one_letter_code
_entity_poly.pdbx_strand_id
1 'polypeptide(L)'
;MSCTTILVGKKASYDGSTIIARDDDSGSGRYDPKKFIAVAPQDQPRHYRSVLSHVEIDLPDNPCRYSIVPNVLPNRGILAEAGVNEHNVAMSATETIAVNERVLAADPLVELQPANEAADTPEIPGGIGEEDIITLVLPYVTTAREGVARLAELLETYGTYESNGIIISDVNEIWYVETIGGHHWIARRVPDDCYATIPNQLGIDDFDFDDAFSTQREFMCSADLREFMDAHHLDRTMSAGASSGFGFQPTSVFGNASMNGGGNSSSGAALGHNHFNPRTAFGTATTKDRIYNTPRAWYMQRHLNPSEDWDSPAARYTPASDDIPWCRVPENAVTLEDVDFLMSAHFEGTPYDPYGTLGTPESRHRYRPIGINRTGHMVAMQIRPYAPEASRSIMWISYGSGPFTAATPFYANVDDTPAYLRDTTPEVSTGNLYWANRLIAALADAHFYETSNAIEGFAESARAYGHRLVERTDAELREIAAQTSVSESQERAGAAEITENASIAIIAKLQQSNEEMAEYLRTHVTKLLNDVLYTSSNLMHNSFAMSDRWN
;
A
#
# COMPACT_ATOMS: atom_id res chain seq x y z
N MET A 1 4.63 11.23 -0.69
CA MET A 1 5.25 10.57 0.50
C MET A 1 6.09 9.37 0.08
N SER A 2 6.81 8.69 0.97
CA SER A 2 7.81 7.66 0.58
C SER A 2 7.36 6.28 1.05
N CYS A 3 6.28 5.77 0.49
CA CYS A 3 5.62 4.54 0.88
C CYS A 3 6.30 3.27 0.34
N THR A 4 5.85 2.09 0.72
CA THR A 4 6.21 0.81 0.14
C THR A 4 4.94 -0.03 0.04
N THR A 5 4.73 -0.66 -1.10
CA THR A 5 3.51 -1.44 -1.35
C THR A 5 3.84 -2.86 -1.82
N ILE A 6 3.08 -3.83 -1.33
CA ILE A 6 3.03 -5.19 -1.86
C ILE A 6 1.57 -5.56 -2.17
N LEU A 7 1.35 -6.19 -3.32
CA LEU A 7 0.06 -6.70 -3.77
C LEU A 7 0.16 -8.21 -3.96
N VAL A 8 -0.84 -8.96 -3.50
CA VAL A 8 -0.84 -10.42 -3.60
C VAL A 8 -2.12 -10.89 -4.25
N GLY A 9 -2.02 -11.47 -5.44
CA GLY A 9 -3.13 -12.04 -6.18
C GLY A 9 -3.74 -13.24 -5.47
N LYS A 10 -5.01 -13.51 -5.71
CA LYS A 10 -5.80 -14.52 -4.98
C LYS A 10 -5.28 -15.97 -5.08
N LYS A 11 -4.49 -16.30 -6.11
CA LYS A 11 -3.86 -17.63 -6.23
C LYS A 11 -2.42 -17.64 -5.70
N ALA A 12 -1.84 -16.46 -5.47
CA ALA A 12 -0.56 -16.31 -4.83
C ALA A 12 -0.69 -16.28 -3.31
N SER A 13 -1.85 -15.91 -2.76
CA SER A 13 -2.11 -15.91 -1.33
C SER A 13 -2.42 -17.32 -0.79
N TYR A 14 -2.17 -17.52 0.50
CA TYR A 14 -2.30 -18.82 1.17
C TYR A 14 -3.74 -19.34 1.30
N ASP A 15 -4.73 -18.45 1.25
CA ASP A 15 -6.13 -18.75 1.51
C ASP A 15 -7.09 -18.33 0.37
N GLY A 16 -6.56 -17.86 -0.74
CA GLY A 16 -7.34 -17.40 -1.89
C GLY A 16 -7.84 -15.95 -1.79
N SER A 17 -7.44 -15.22 -0.75
CA SER A 17 -7.75 -13.79 -0.59
C SER A 17 -6.97 -12.93 -1.59
N THR A 18 -7.53 -11.80 -2.00
CA THR A 18 -6.74 -10.68 -2.49
C THR A 18 -6.19 -9.91 -1.30
N ILE A 19 -4.89 -9.55 -1.34
CA ILE A 19 -4.25 -8.78 -0.27
C ILE A 19 -3.54 -7.58 -0.90
N ILE A 20 -3.82 -6.39 -0.39
CA ILE A 20 -3.08 -5.17 -0.73
C ILE A 20 -2.55 -4.57 0.55
N ALA A 21 -1.24 -4.30 0.60
CA ALA A 21 -0.60 -3.78 1.80
C ALA A 21 0.33 -2.62 1.47
N ARG A 22 0.29 -1.55 2.30
CA ARG A 22 1.13 -0.38 2.13
C ARG A 22 1.56 0.22 3.47
N ASP A 23 2.84 0.58 3.55
CA ASP A 23 3.38 1.49 4.54
C ASP A 23 3.13 2.93 4.12
N ASP A 24 2.50 3.70 5.00
CA ASP A 24 2.44 5.16 4.87
C ASP A 24 3.63 5.78 5.59
N ASP A 25 4.60 6.25 4.80
CA ASP A 25 5.84 6.84 5.30
C ASP A 25 5.86 8.35 5.10
N SER A 26 5.91 9.10 6.17
CA SER A 26 6.01 10.57 6.10
C SER A 26 7.25 11.03 5.32
N GLY A 27 7.04 11.81 4.27
CA GLY A 27 8.10 12.33 3.42
C GLY A 27 8.97 13.41 4.08
N SER A 28 8.43 14.14 5.04
CA SER A 28 9.07 15.30 5.67
C SER A 28 9.89 14.99 6.94
N GLY A 29 9.92 13.72 7.38
CA GLY A 29 10.48 13.33 8.67
C GLY A 29 9.63 13.79 9.86
N ARG A 30 8.42 14.28 9.63
CA ARG A 30 7.40 14.56 10.63
C ARG A 30 6.43 13.40 10.68
N TYR A 31 5.91 13.11 11.86
CA TYR A 31 4.90 12.07 12.03
C TYR A 31 3.52 12.68 11.81
N ASP A 32 2.75 12.06 10.94
CA ASP A 32 1.34 12.35 10.77
C ASP A 32 0.54 11.28 11.56
N PRO A 33 0.03 11.61 12.77
CA PRO A 33 -0.72 10.65 13.56
C PRO A 33 -1.97 10.21 12.81
N LYS A 34 -2.28 8.93 12.89
CA LYS A 34 -3.40 8.31 12.21
C LYS A 34 -4.42 7.76 13.21
N LYS A 35 -5.64 7.59 12.73
CA LYS A 35 -6.74 6.98 13.47
C LYS A 35 -7.50 6.02 12.56
N PHE A 36 -8.24 5.09 13.16
CA PHE A 36 -9.12 4.18 12.43
C PHE A 36 -10.57 4.58 12.66
N ILE A 37 -11.32 4.90 11.61
CA ILE A 37 -12.71 5.35 11.69
C ILE A 37 -13.60 4.67 10.66
N ALA A 38 -14.88 4.53 10.98
CA ALA A 38 -15.95 4.28 10.02
C ALA A 38 -16.60 5.60 9.62
N VAL A 39 -16.92 5.76 8.34
CA VAL A 39 -17.63 6.92 7.80
C VAL A 39 -18.99 6.45 7.31
N ALA A 40 -20.05 6.93 7.94
CA ALA A 40 -21.40 6.60 7.55
C ALA A 40 -21.84 7.43 6.31
N PRO A 41 -22.81 6.96 5.51
CA PRO A 41 -23.27 7.66 4.30
C PRO A 41 -23.70 9.11 4.52
N GLN A 42 -24.28 9.43 5.69
CA GLN A 42 -24.70 10.79 6.05
C GLN A 42 -23.53 11.71 6.39
N ASP A 43 -22.37 11.15 6.78
CA ASP A 43 -21.17 11.91 7.18
C ASP A 43 -20.25 12.18 5.99
N GLN A 44 -20.49 11.52 4.85
CA GLN A 44 -19.79 11.78 3.60
C GLN A 44 -20.22 13.14 3.04
N PRO A 45 -19.28 14.06 2.72
CA PRO A 45 -19.61 15.35 2.14
C PRO A 45 -20.32 15.20 0.78
N ARG A 46 -21.24 16.11 0.48
CA ARG A 46 -21.85 16.24 -0.86
C ARG A 46 -21.15 17.27 -1.73
N HIS A 47 -20.44 18.17 -1.11
CA HIS A 47 -19.52 19.10 -1.73
C HIS A 47 -18.18 18.96 -1.04
N TYR A 48 -17.19 18.47 -1.79
CA TYR A 48 -15.82 18.24 -1.30
C TYR A 48 -14.93 19.42 -1.69
N ARG A 49 -14.08 19.85 -0.78
CA ARG A 49 -13.00 20.80 -1.06
C ARG A 49 -11.71 20.28 -0.48
N SER A 50 -10.68 20.13 -1.32
CA SER A 50 -9.32 19.79 -0.90
C SER A 50 -8.71 20.87 -0.02
N VAL A 51 -7.96 20.46 1.00
CA VAL A 51 -7.20 21.38 1.85
C VAL A 51 -5.88 21.78 1.19
N LEU A 52 -5.29 20.88 0.38
CA LEU A 52 -3.97 21.08 -0.22
C LEU A 52 -4.05 21.74 -1.60
N SER A 53 -4.97 21.31 -2.45
CA SER A 53 -5.09 21.79 -3.82
C SER A 53 -6.21 22.80 -4.04
N HIS A 54 -7.11 22.93 -3.08
CA HIS A 54 -8.33 23.75 -3.15
C HIS A 54 -9.32 23.35 -4.26
N VAL A 55 -9.15 22.18 -4.89
CA VAL A 55 -10.13 21.68 -5.85
C VAL A 55 -11.48 21.47 -5.16
N GLU A 56 -12.56 21.87 -5.85
CA GLU A 56 -13.94 21.69 -5.37
C GLU A 56 -14.68 20.72 -6.28
N ILE A 57 -15.34 19.71 -5.69
CA ILE A 57 -16.00 18.63 -6.42
C ILE A 57 -17.35 18.34 -5.79
N ASP A 58 -18.42 18.40 -6.60
CA ASP A 58 -19.73 17.92 -6.19
C ASP A 58 -19.80 16.40 -6.27
N LEU A 59 -20.15 15.77 -5.15
CA LEU A 59 -20.16 14.32 -5.03
C LEU A 59 -21.58 13.76 -5.16
N PRO A 60 -21.73 12.51 -5.65
CA PRO A 60 -23.04 11.86 -5.76
C PRO A 60 -23.78 11.73 -4.43
N ASP A 61 -25.12 11.67 -4.46
CA ASP A 61 -25.98 11.61 -3.28
C ASP A 61 -26.08 10.22 -2.62
N ASN A 62 -25.42 9.22 -3.20
CA ASN A 62 -25.55 7.81 -2.82
C ASN A 62 -24.22 7.18 -2.39
N PRO A 63 -23.47 7.76 -1.46
CA PRO A 63 -22.27 7.10 -0.94
C PRO A 63 -22.65 5.87 -0.12
N CYS A 64 -21.80 4.84 -0.16
CA CYS A 64 -21.86 3.74 0.79
C CYS A 64 -21.00 4.02 2.04
N ARG A 65 -21.19 3.24 3.10
CA ARG A 65 -20.35 3.26 4.29
C ARG A 65 -18.97 2.69 3.97
N TYR A 66 -17.93 3.25 4.61
CA TYR A 66 -16.57 2.77 4.47
C TYR A 66 -15.74 3.02 5.74
N SER A 67 -14.70 2.22 5.95
CA SER A 67 -13.73 2.39 7.03
C SER A 67 -12.39 2.82 6.46
N ILE A 68 -11.72 3.79 7.12
CA ILE A 68 -10.46 4.40 6.66
C ILE A 68 -9.49 4.67 7.81
N VAL A 69 -8.23 4.94 7.46
CA VAL A 69 -7.16 5.31 8.40
C VAL A 69 -6.65 6.73 8.09
N PRO A 70 -7.46 7.77 8.39
CA PRO A 70 -7.12 9.15 8.05
C PRO A 70 -6.12 9.77 9.02
N ASN A 71 -5.53 10.88 8.58
CA ASN A 71 -4.73 11.79 9.38
C ASN A 71 -5.56 12.50 10.47
N VAL A 72 -4.91 12.86 11.58
CA VAL A 72 -5.56 13.61 12.67
C VAL A 72 -5.11 15.06 12.79
N LEU A 73 -4.09 15.48 12.04
CA LEU A 73 -3.59 16.85 12.10
C LEU A 73 -4.55 17.81 11.39
N PRO A 74 -4.92 18.93 12.02
CA PRO A 74 -5.75 19.92 11.36
C PRO A 74 -5.00 20.58 10.20
N ASN A 75 -5.73 20.95 9.15
CA ASN A 75 -5.21 21.65 7.97
C ASN A 75 -4.15 20.85 7.14
N ARG A 76 -4.20 19.53 7.24
CA ARG A 76 -3.35 18.62 6.44
C ARG A 76 -4.17 17.81 5.44
N GLY A 77 -5.48 17.92 5.47
CA GLY A 77 -6.41 17.13 4.68
C GLY A 77 -6.72 15.76 5.30
N ILE A 78 -7.51 14.97 4.60
CA ILE A 78 -7.98 13.66 5.07
C ILE A 78 -6.83 12.66 5.06
N LEU A 79 -6.10 12.54 3.95
CA LEU A 79 -4.97 11.63 3.80
C LEU A 79 -5.31 10.24 4.35
N ALA A 80 -6.41 9.64 3.81
CA ALA A 80 -6.97 8.41 4.35
C ALA A 80 -6.04 7.21 4.18
N GLU A 81 -5.26 7.17 3.13
CA GLU A 81 -4.18 6.23 2.81
C GLU A 81 -4.64 4.78 2.57
N ALA A 82 -5.57 4.28 3.37
CA ALA A 82 -6.15 2.94 3.26
C ALA A 82 -7.63 2.95 3.65
N GLY A 83 -8.45 2.18 2.94
CA GLY A 83 -9.86 2.06 3.27
C GLY A 83 -10.55 0.87 2.60
N VAL A 84 -11.68 0.47 3.19
CA VAL A 84 -12.55 -0.60 2.67
C VAL A 84 -13.99 -0.16 2.82
N ASN A 85 -14.80 -0.33 1.76
CA ASN A 85 -16.22 -0.02 1.80
C ASN A 85 -17.09 -1.25 2.12
N GLU A 86 -18.38 -1.04 2.37
CA GLU A 86 -19.34 -2.11 2.71
C GLU A 86 -19.59 -3.13 1.59
N HIS A 87 -19.18 -2.83 0.35
CA HIS A 87 -19.19 -3.75 -0.78
C HIS A 87 -17.91 -4.59 -0.89
N ASN A 88 -17.03 -4.52 0.11
CA ASN A 88 -15.73 -5.20 0.14
C ASN A 88 -14.79 -4.77 -1.01
N VAL A 89 -14.85 -3.53 -1.41
CA VAL A 89 -13.82 -2.90 -2.23
C VAL A 89 -12.80 -2.28 -1.30
N ALA A 90 -11.53 -2.63 -1.46
CA ALA A 90 -10.42 -2.06 -0.72
C ALA A 90 -9.63 -1.11 -1.63
N MET A 91 -9.13 -0.03 -1.06
CA MET A 91 -8.34 0.97 -1.78
C MET A 91 -7.18 1.47 -0.93
N SER A 92 -6.00 1.61 -1.56
CA SER A 92 -4.84 2.29 -0.99
C SER A 92 -4.38 3.39 -1.95
N ALA A 93 -4.26 4.59 -1.44
CA ALA A 93 -3.84 5.78 -2.18
C ALA A 93 -3.07 6.73 -1.23
N THR A 94 -1.84 7.14 -1.57
CA THR A 94 -1.15 6.85 -2.82
C THR A 94 0.27 6.35 -2.56
N GLU A 95 0.80 5.53 -3.46
CA GLU A 95 2.24 5.30 -3.54
C GLU A 95 2.83 6.41 -4.40
N THR A 96 3.61 7.33 -3.83
CA THR A 96 4.26 8.38 -4.62
C THR A 96 5.25 7.76 -5.62
N ILE A 97 5.06 8.03 -6.90
CA ILE A 97 5.94 7.58 -7.98
C ILE A 97 6.64 8.76 -8.65
N ALA A 98 7.60 8.50 -9.53
CA ALA A 98 8.31 9.54 -10.25
C ALA A 98 8.20 9.33 -11.76
N VAL A 99 7.68 10.34 -12.46
CA VAL A 99 7.61 10.43 -13.92
C VAL A 99 8.78 11.25 -14.44
N ASN A 100 9.27 10.94 -15.64
CA ASN A 100 10.40 11.65 -16.23
C ASN A 100 10.00 13.03 -16.78
N GLU A 101 11.00 13.87 -16.98
CA GLU A 101 10.83 15.28 -17.35
C GLU A 101 10.15 15.48 -18.73
N ARG A 102 10.26 14.50 -19.65
CA ARG A 102 9.62 14.59 -20.96
C ARG A 102 8.10 14.45 -20.85
N VAL A 103 7.65 13.55 -19.98
CA VAL A 103 6.24 13.39 -19.68
C VAL A 103 5.71 14.64 -18.99
N LEU A 104 6.38 15.13 -17.94
CA LEU A 104 5.98 16.33 -17.20
C LEU A 104 6.02 17.60 -18.06
N ALA A 105 6.84 17.65 -19.11
CA ALA A 105 6.82 18.75 -20.07
C ALA A 105 5.63 18.67 -21.04
N ALA A 106 5.15 17.46 -21.34
CA ALA A 106 4.03 17.23 -22.26
C ALA A 106 2.66 17.32 -21.55
N ASP A 107 2.56 16.82 -20.33
CA ASP A 107 1.38 16.88 -19.46
C ASP A 107 1.82 17.29 -18.03
N PRO A 108 1.94 18.61 -17.78
CA PRO A 108 2.36 19.13 -16.48
C PRO A 108 1.37 18.80 -15.37
N LEU A 109 1.90 18.60 -14.15
CA LEU A 109 1.07 18.45 -12.95
C LEU A 109 0.18 19.68 -12.74
N VAL A 110 -1.04 19.44 -12.25
CA VAL A 110 -2.04 20.50 -12.00
C VAL A 110 -1.85 21.01 -10.56
N GLU A 111 -0.84 21.83 -10.36
CA GLU A 111 -0.50 22.41 -9.06
C GLU A 111 -1.38 23.62 -8.71
N LEU A 112 -1.70 23.80 -7.42
CA LEU A 112 -2.36 25.00 -6.91
C LEU A 112 -1.51 26.24 -7.23
N GLN A 113 -2.11 27.22 -7.91
CA GLN A 113 -1.50 28.54 -8.14
C GLN A 113 -2.15 29.55 -7.20
N PRO A 114 -1.46 30.02 -6.17
CA PRO A 114 -2.01 30.98 -5.24
C PRO A 114 -2.35 32.32 -5.93
N ALA A 115 -3.38 33.00 -5.43
CA ALA A 115 -3.70 34.35 -5.88
C ALA A 115 -2.49 35.29 -5.76
N ASN A 116 -2.27 36.13 -6.76
CA ASN A 116 -1.22 37.15 -6.75
C ASN A 116 -1.84 38.54 -6.86
N GLU A 117 -2.04 39.19 -5.73
CA GLU A 117 -2.62 40.52 -5.66
C GLU A 117 -1.82 41.58 -6.45
N ALA A 118 -0.49 41.47 -6.51
CA ALA A 118 0.38 42.39 -7.23
C ALA A 118 0.22 42.27 -8.77
N ALA A 119 -0.18 41.12 -9.26
CA ALA A 119 -0.41 40.85 -10.68
C ALA A 119 -1.89 40.80 -11.04
N ASP A 120 -2.81 41.04 -10.11
CA ASP A 120 -4.27 40.92 -10.25
C ASP A 120 -4.71 39.58 -10.87
N THR A 121 -4.03 38.49 -10.44
CA THR A 121 -4.38 37.14 -10.90
C THR A 121 -5.11 36.39 -9.78
N PRO A 122 -6.28 35.78 -10.06
CA PRO A 122 -7.01 34.96 -9.09
C PRO A 122 -6.26 33.66 -8.79
N GLU A 123 -6.61 33.02 -7.69
CA GLU A 123 -6.19 31.66 -7.40
C GLU A 123 -6.72 30.69 -8.48
N ILE A 124 -5.88 29.72 -8.86
CA ILE A 124 -6.27 28.59 -9.72
C ILE A 124 -6.08 27.32 -8.88
N PRO A 125 -7.17 26.58 -8.57
CA PRO A 125 -7.08 25.34 -7.85
C PRO A 125 -6.19 24.30 -8.54
N GLY A 126 -5.56 23.44 -7.76
CA GLY A 126 -4.84 22.28 -8.27
C GLY A 126 -5.78 21.12 -8.61
N GLY A 127 -5.19 19.96 -9.00
CA GLY A 127 -5.91 18.73 -9.23
C GLY A 127 -6.17 17.93 -7.93
N ILE A 128 -6.56 16.67 -8.06
CA ILE A 128 -6.72 15.74 -6.96
C ILE A 128 -5.38 15.08 -6.59
N GLY A 129 -5.25 14.57 -5.37
CA GLY A 129 -4.04 13.86 -4.93
C GLY A 129 -4.29 12.92 -3.77
N GLU A 130 -3.22 12.54 -3.09
CA GLU A 130 -3.24 11.59 -1.97
C GLU A 130 -4.24 11.99 -0.87
N GLU A 131 -4.40 13.28 -0.63
CA GLU A 131 -5.40 13.80 0.31
C GLU A 131 -6.81 13.33 0.00
N ASP A 132 -7.17 13.28 -1.30
CA ASP A 132 -8.52 13.31 -1.80
C ASP A 132 -9.05 11.94 -2.22
N ILE A 133 -8.19 11.16 -2.88
CA ILE A 133 -8.56 10.08 -3.80
C ILE A 133 -9.46 9.02 -3.14
N ILE A 134 -9.16 8.56 -1.92
CA ILE A 134 -9.99 7.54 -1.25
C ILE A 134 -11.41 8.09 -0.99
N THR A 135 -11.52 9.31 -0.49
CA THR A 135 -12.81 9.96 -0.19
C THR A 135 -13.65 10.20 -1.46
N LEU A 136 -12.99 10.46 -2.59
CA LEU A 136 -13.65 10.73 -3.88
C LEU A 136 -14.10 9.45 -4.60
N VAL A 137 -13.42 8.32 -4.37
CA VAL A 137 -13.64 7.09 -5.14
C VAL A 137 -14.37 6.02 -4.32
N LEU A 138 -13.81 5.64 -3.18
CA LEU A 138 -14.21 4.45 -2.43
C LEU A 138 -15.70 4.40 -2.03
N PRO A 139 -16.35 5.50 -1.62
CA PRO A 139 -17.76 5.48 -1.23
C PRO A 139 -18.75 5.25 -2.38
N TYR A 140 -18.30 5.24 -3.63
CA TYR A 140 -19.17 5.28 -4.80
C TYR A 140 -19.02 4.09 -5.76
N VAL A 141 -18.32 3.03 -5.32
CA VAL A 141 -17.98 1.89 -6.17
C VAL A 141 -18.31 0.58 -5.48
N THR A 142 -18.66 -0.43 -6.28
CA THR A 142 -19.04 -1.78 -5.83
C THR A 142 -18.05 -2.85 -6.30
N THR A 143 -17.14 -2.50 -7.21
CA THR A 143 -16.08 -3.39 -7.71
C THR A 143 -14.77 -2.61 -7.87
N ALA A 144 -13.66 -3.33 -7.89
CA ALA A 144 -12.35 -2.73 -8.14
C ALA A 144 -12.28 -2.04 -9.52
N ARG A 145 -12.91 -2.63 -10.52
CA ARG A 145 -12.98 -2.09 -11.89
C ARG A 145 -13.76 -0.78 -11.98
N GLU A 146 -14.90 -0.69 -11.29
CA GLU A 146 -15.64 0.58 -11.16
C GLU A 146 -14.76 1.64 -10.46
N GLY A 147 -13.94 1.23 -9.50
CA GLY A 147 -12.97 2.11 -8.84
C GLY A 147 -11.95 2.70 -9.80
N VAL A 148 -11.39 1.89 -10.70
CA VAL A 148 -10.49 2.38 -11.76
C VAL A 148 -11.20 3.35 -12.68
N ALA A 149 -12.42 3.01 -13.16
CA ALA A 149 -13.17 3.85 -14.07
C ALA A 149 -13.52 5.22 -13.45
N ARG A 150 -13.95 5.23 -12.17
CA ARG A 150 -14.25 6.47 -11.45
C ARG A 150 -13.01 7.33 -11.20
N LEU A 151 -11.89 6.70 -10.83
CA LEU A 151 -10.62 7.41 -10.66
C LEU A 151 -10.17 8.04 -11.99
N ALA A 152 -10.30 7.29 -13.08
CA ALA A 152 -9.99 7.77 -14.42
C ALA A 152 -10.77 9.04 -14.80
N GLU A 153 -12.08 9.02 -14.60
CA GLU A 153 -12.94 10.18 -14.85
C GLU A 153 -12.51 11.42 -14.04
N LEU A 154 -12.13 11.21 -12.77
CA LEU A 154 -11.64 12.29 -11.91
C LEU A 154 -10.27 12.83 -12.37
N LEU A 155 -9.33 11.95 -12.75
CA LEU A 155 -8.02 12.35 -13.27
C LEU A 155 -8.13 13.10 -14.60
N GLU A 156 -8.98 12.63 -15.52
CA GLU A 156 -9.20 13.27 -16.82
C GLU A 156 -9.90 14.62 -16.67
N THR A 157 -10.75 14.78 -15.64
CA THR A 157 -11.52 16.02 -15.42
C THR A 157 -10.75 17.08 -14.66
N TYR A 158 -10.10 16.68 -13.56
CA TYR A 158 -9.47 17.62 -12.61
C TYR A 158 -7.95 17.59 -12.66
N GLY A 159 -7.37 16.53 -13.22
CA GLY A 159 -5.95 16.28 -13.17
C GLY A 159 -5.43 15.93 -11.76
N THR A 160 -4.11 15.78 -11.66
CA THR A 160 -3.43 15.55 -10.38
C THR A 160 -2.27 16.51 -10.18
N TYR A 161 -2.07 16.93 -8.91
CA TYR A 161 -0.93 17.80 -8.54
C TYR A 161 0.34 17.02 -8.20
N GLU A 162 0.29 15.68 -8.23
CA GLU A 162 1.43 14.81 -7.90
C GLU A 162 1.37 13.49 -8.68
N SER A 163 2.52 12.81 -8.81
CA SER A 163 2.58 11.52 -9.49
C SER A 163 2.32 10.38 -8.51
N ASN A 164 1.31 9.56 -8.81
CA ASN A 164 0.75 8.60 -7.88
C ASN A 164 0.60 7.20 -8.47
N GLY A 165 0.83 6.18 -7.62
CA GLY A 165 0.34 4.83 -7.79
C GLY A 165 -0.85 4.59 -6.86
N ILE A 166 -1.96 4.13 -7.40
CA ILE A 166 -3.21 3.89 -6.67
C ILE A 166 -3.59 2.42 -6.82
N ILE A 167 -4.02 1.81 -5.73
CA ILE A 167 -4.37 0.40 -5.68
C ILE A 167 -5.85 0.26 -5.33
N ILE A 168 -6.57 -0.57 -6.11
CA ILE A 168 -7.98 -0.88 -5.86
C ILE A 168 -8.16 -2.38 -5.99
N SER A 169 -8.81 -3.02 -5.01
CA SER A 169 -9.05 -4.46 -5.04
C SER A 169 -10.46 -4.82 -4.58
N ASP A 170 -10.95 -5.94 -5.06
CA ASP A 170 -12.11 -6.63 -4.54
C ASP A 170 -11.81 -8.14 -4.41
N VAL A 171 -12.80 -8.96 -4.14
CA VAL A 171 -12.63 -10.40 -3.98
C VAL A 171 -12.13 -11.11 -5.25
N ASN A 172 -12.24 -10.48 -6.41
CA ASN A 172 -11.95 -11.08 -7.70
C ASN A 172 -10.61 -10.64 -8.27
N GLU A 173 -10.24 -9.36 -8.11
CA GLU A 173 -9.11 -8.76 -8.81
C GLU A 173 -8.47 -7.61 -8.02
N ILE A 174 -7.20 -7.34 -8.34
CA ILE A 174 -6.42 -6.19 -7.86
C ILE A 174 -6.01 -5.39 -9.08
N TRP A 175 -6.28 -4.08 -9.07
CA TRP A 175 -5.83 -3.12 -10.07
C TRP A 175 -4.81 -2.17 -9.48
N TYR A 176 -3.74 -1.94 -10.22
CA TYR A 176 -2.74 -0.92 -9.93
C TYR A 176 -2.77 0.14 -11.01
N VAL A 177 -2.98 1.39 -10.62
CA VAL A 177 -3.08 2.56 -11.49
C VAL A 177 -1.85 3.42 -11.29
N GLU A 178 -1.21 3.87 -12.37
CA GLU A 178 -0.11 4.84 -12.36
C GLU A 178 -0.54 6.10 -13.13
N THR A 179 -0.38 7.28 -12.51
CA THR A 179 -0.57 8.55 -13.20
C THR A 179 0.62 8.84 -14.12
N ILE A 180 0.34 9.32 -15.32
CA ILE A 180 1.32 9.64 -16.35
C ILE A 180 1.21 11.14 -16.69
N GLY A 181 1.88 11.98 -15.90
CA GLY A 181 1.68 13.42 -15.97
C GLY A 181 0.47 13.89 -15.17
N GLY A 182 -0.10 15.02 -15.59
CA GLY A 182 -1.20 15.70 -14.89
C GLY A 182 -2.57 15.06 -15.11
N HIS A 183 -2.84 14.47 -16.29
CA HIS A 183 -4.17 13.96 -16.64
C HIS A 183 -4.17 12.53 -17.17
N HIS A 184 -3.05 12.06 -17.77
CA HIS A 184 -2.98 10.72 -18.32
C HIS A 184 -2.70 9.68 -17.22
N TRP A 185 -3.12 8.45 -17.49
CA TRP A 185 -2.99 7.33 -16.57
C TRP A 185 -2.92 6.00 -17.31
N ILE A 186 -2.35 5.00 -16.66
CA ILE A 186 -2.39 3.58 -17.05
C ILE A 186 -2.82 2.75 -15.85
N ALA A 187 -3.45 1.61 -16.10
CA ALA A 187 -3.78 0.65 -15.07
C ALA A 187 -3.49 -0.78 -15.55
N ARG A 188 -2.96 -1.59 -14.65
CA ARG A 188 -2.73 -3.01 -14.89
C ARG A 188 -3.33 -3.86 -13.79
N ARG A 189 -4.04 -4.91 -14.18
CA ARG A 189 -4.51 -5.94 -13.28
C ARG A 189 -3.32 -6.78 -12.79
N VAL A 190 -3.22 -7.03 -11.49
CA VAL A 190 -2.26 -7.98 -10.93
C VAL A 190 -2.68 -9.40 -11.31
N PRO A 191 -1.84 -10.21 -11.97
CA PRO A 191 -2.17 -11.60 -12.27
C PRO A 191 -2.49 -12.38 -10.99
N ASP A 192 -3.50 -13.25 -11.05
CA ASP A 192 -4.01 -13.97 -9.88
C ASP A 192 -2.93 -14.77 -9.12
N ASP A 193 -1.96 -15.31 -9.83
CA ASP A 193 -0.88 -16.17 -9.32
C ASP A 193 0.42 -15.40 -8.99
N CYS A 194 0.38 -14.07 -9.06
CA CYS A 194 1.54 -13.22 -8.82
C CYS A 194 1.39 -12.37 -7.56
N TYR A 195 2.52 -11.94 -7.03
CA TYR A 195 2.65 -10.76 -6.20
C TYR A 195 3.30 -9.61 -7.00
N ALA A 196 3.05 -8.37 -6.61
CA ALA A 196 3.68 -7.19 -7.19
C ALA A 196 4.31 -6.32 -6.11
N THR A 197 5.45 -5.67 -6.43
CA THR A 197 6.21 -4.82 -5.51
C THR A 197 6.34 -3.41 -6.08
N ILE A 198 6.01 -2.40 -5.26
CA ILE A 198 5.96 -1.00 -5.68
C ILE A 198 6.73 -0.13 -4.67
N PRO A 199 7.94 0.30 -5.02
CA PRO A 199 8.81 1.07 -4.12
C PRO A 199 8.99 2.55 -4.57
N ASN A 200 7.95 3.36 -4.61
CA ASN A 200 8.01 4.78 -5.06
C ASN A 200 8.55 5.00 -6.49
N GLN A 201 8.20 4.13 -7.38
CA GLN A 201 8.73 4.11 -8.74
C GLN A 201 7.64 3.55 -9.64
N LEU A 202 7.59 3.98 -10.92
CA LEU A 202 6.71 3.30 -11.86
C LEU A 202 7.06 1.80 -11.88
N GLY A 203 6.04 0.97 -11.68
CA GLY A 203 6.18 -0.47 -11.57
C GLY A 203 5.89 -1.19 -12.88
N ILE A 204 4.81 -0.80 -13.56
CA ILE A 204 4.30 -1.49 -14.74
C ILE A 204 5.39 -1.55 -15.83
N ASP A 205 5.82 -2.76 -16.16
CA ASP A 205 6.95 -3.04 -17.05
C ASP A 205 6.53 -3.67 -18.38
N ASP A 206 5.25 -3.95 -18.55
CA ASP A 206 4.63 -4.44 -19.77
C ASP A 206 3.21 -3.92 -19.88
N PHE A 207 2.81 -3.43 -21.06
CA PHE A 207 1.49 -2.88 -21.32
C PHE A 207 1.03 -3.21 -22.74
N ASP A 208 -0.21 -3.70 -22.86
CA ASP A 208 -0.84 -4.10 -24.12
C ASP A 208 -1.97 -3.14 -24.50
N PHE A 209 -1.75 -2.33 -25.52
CA PHE A 209 -2.76 -1.43 -26.08
C PHE A 209 -3.94 -2.16 -26.74
N ASP A 210 -3.72 -3.36 -27.30
CA ASP A 210 -4.82 -4.10 -27.92
C ASP A 210 -5.85 -4.52 -26.89
N ASP A 211 -5.43 -4.95 -25.69
CA ASP A 211 -6.35 -5.20 -24.59
C ASP A 211 -6.94 -3.90 -24.03
N ALA A 212 -6.12 -2.88 -23.80
CA ALA A 212 -6.55 -1.63 -23.18
C ALA A 212 -7.63 -0.90 -23.99
N PHE A 213 -7.55 -0.92 -25.32
CA PHE A 213 -8.55 -0.30 -26.21
C PHE A 213 -9.67 -1.25 -26.68
N SER A 214 -9.73 -2.48 -26.17
CA SER A 214 -10.77 -3.44 -26.57
C SER A 214 -11.45 -4.10 -25.38
N THR A 215 -10.86 -5.18 -24.83
CA THR A 215 -11.50 -5.99 -23.79
C THR A 215 -11.26 -5.47 -22.39
N GLN A 216 -10.22 -4.71 -22.16
CA GLN A 216 -9.82 -4.13 -20.87
C GLN A 216 -9.75 -5.17 -19.75
N ARG A 217 -9.27 -6.37 -20.07
CA ARG A 217 -9.22 -7.48 -19.12
C ARG A 217 -8.07 -7.33 -18.13
N GLU A 218 -6.90 -6.96 -18.64
CA GLU A 218 -5.65 -6.86 -17.89
C GLU A 218 -5.09 -5.43 -17.88
N PHE A 219 -5.50 -4.58 -18.86
CA PHE A 219 -4.98 -3.23 -19.03
C PHE A 219 -6.10 -2.22 -19.30
N MET A 220 -5.92 -1.01 -18.76
CA MET A 220 -6.74 0.16 -19.03
C MET A 220 -5.84 1.40 -19.10
N CYS A 221 -6.25 2.43 -19.85
CA CYS A 221 -5.52 3.70 -19.93
C CYS A 221 -6.42 4.84 -20.40
N SER A 222 -5.90 6.08 -20.32
CA SER A 222 -6.51 7.24 -20.96
C SER A 222 -6.77 6.98 -22.43
N ALA A 223 -7.92 7.44 -22.92
CA ALA A 223 -8.39 7.14 -24.27
C ALA A 223 -7.44 7.60 -25.38
N ASP A 224 -6.69 8.66 -25.16
CA ASP A 224 -5.77 9.30 -26.09
C ASP A 224 -4.28 9.03 -25.75
N LEU A 225 -3.99 8.10 -24.83
CA LEU A 225 -2.62 7.83 -24.38
C LEU A 225 -1.66 7.50 -25.55
N ARG A 226 -2.14 6.77 -26.56
CA ARG A 226 -1.31 6.39 -27.70
C ARG A 226 -0.96 7.62 -28.56
N GLU A 227 -1.95 8.43 -28.88
CA GLU A 227 -1.76 9.67 -29.61
C GLU A 227 -0.86 10.66 -28.85
N PHE A 228 -1.03 10.75 -27.53
CA PHE A 228 -0.16 11.51 -26.64
C PHE A 228 1.28 11.03 -26.70
N MET A 229 1.51 9.73 -26.61
CA MET A 229 2.85 9.14 -26.71
C MET A 229 3.52 9.42 -28.06
N ASP A 230 2.78 9.27 -29.15
CA ASP A 230 3.27 9.49 -30.52
C ASP A 230 3.59 10.98 -30.74
N ALA A 231 2.70 11.89 -30.32
CA ALA A 231 2.87 13.33 -30.47
C ALA A 231 4.11 13.87 -29.73
N HIS A 232 4.45 13.27 -28.60
CA HIS A 232 5.54 13.70 -27.71
C HIS A 232 6.77 12.78 -27.75
N HIS A 233 6.79 11.78 -28.65
CA HIS A 233 7.90 10.83 -28.83
C HIS A 233 8.31 10.13 -27.54
N LEU A 234 7.33 9.68 -26.75
CA LEU A 234 7.57 9.10 -25.42
C LEU A 234 7.96 7.61 -25.49
N ASP A 235 7.52 6.87 -26.52
CA ASP A 235 7.94 5.50 -26.74
C ASP A 235 9.42 5.45 -27.15
N ARG A 236 10.22 4.75 -26.37
CA ARG A 236 11.66 4.57 -26.59
C ARG A 236 12.01 3.21 -27.19
N THR A 237 11.01 2.41 -27.57
CA THR A 237 11.23 1.09 -28.13
C THR A 237 11.87 1.21 -29.52
N MET A 238 13.07 0.68 -29.66
CA MET A 238 13.75 0.64 -30.96
C MET A 238 13.17 -0.51 -31.79
N SER A 239 12.37 -0.17 -32.81
CA SER A 239 11.85 -1.17 -33.75
C SER A 239 13.02 -1.90 -34.45
N ALA A 240 13.06 -3.23 -34.35
CA ALA A 240 14.03 -4.05 -35.04
C ALA A 240 13.75 -4.04 -36.55
N GLY A 241 13.95 -2.89 -37.21
CA GLY A 241 13.64 -2.74 -38.65
C GLY A 241 13.87 -1.35 -39.23
N ALA A 242 14.07 -0.32 -38.44
CA ALA A 242 14.41 1.02 -38.92
C ALA A 242 15.93 1.17 -39.06
N SER A 243 16.54 0.51 -40.05
CA SER A 243 17.89 0.84 -40.49
C SER A 243 17.85 2.11 -41.34
N SER A 244 17.70 3.27 -40.71
CA SER A 244 18.10 4.53 -41.33
C SER A 244 19.62 4.64 -41.25
N GLY A 245 20.29 4.53 -42.40
CA GLY A 245 21.71 4.58 -42.69
C GLY A 245 22.61 5.49 -41.86
N PHE A 246 22.98 5.06 -40.69
CA PHE A 246 24.23 5.41 -40.05
C PHE A 246 24.77 4.15 -39.37
N GLY A 247 25.83 3.61 -39.98
CA GLY A 247 26.44 2.35 -39.58
C GLY A 247 27.12 2.43 -38.21
N PHE A 248 26.49 1.82 -37.25
CA PHE A 248 27.15 1.28 -36.07
C PHE A 248 26.68 -0.17 -35.92
N GLN A 249 27.49 -1.11 -36.36
CA GLN A 249 27.30 -2.51 -36.02
C GLN A 249 27.85 -2.76 -34.62
N PRO A 250 27.04 -3.25 -33.67
CA PRO A 250 27.61 -3.79 -32.45
C PRO A 250 28.25 -5.14 -32.81
N THR A 251 29.56 -5.22 -32.69
CA THR A 251 30.30 -6.49 -32.78
C THR A 251 29.90 -7.39 -31.63
N SER A 252 29.11 -8.40 -31.92
CA SER A 252 28.82 -9.51 -31.03
C SER A 252 30.07 -10.39 -30.89
N VAL A 253 30.75 -10.26 -29.77
CA VAL A 253 31.72 -11.23 -29.29
C VAL A 253 31.09 -11.96 -28.12
N PHE A 254 30.39 -13.03 -28.38
CA PHE A 254 30.35 -14.25 -27.56
C PHE A 254 29.57 -15.36 -28.32
N GLY A 255 30.25 -16.49 -28.42
CA GLY A 255 29.85 -17.63 -29.24
C GLY A 255 28.71 -18.45 -28.64
N ASN A 256 28.03 -19.17 -29.54
CA ASN A 256 27.03 -20.18 -29.30
C ASN A 256 27.51 -21.27 -28.33
N ALA A 257 26.73 -21.51 -27.27
CA ALA A 257 26.65 -22.81 -26.64
C ALA A 257 25.16 -23.15 -26.42
N SER A 258 24.69 -24.09 -27.25
CA SER A 258 23.38 -24.73 -27.13
C SER A 258 23.37 -25.64 -25.89
N MET A 259 22.42 -25.42 -24.96
CA MET A 259 21.94 -26.48 -24.05
C MET A 259 20.43 -26.33 -23.87
N ASN A 260 19.72 -27.41 -24.22
CA ASN A 260 18.30 -27.62 -23.96
C ASN A 260 18.03 -27.75 -22.46
N GLY A 261 17.06 -26.99 -21.96
CA GLY A 261 16.50 -27.17 -20.62
C GLY A 261 15.28 -26.26 -20.50
N GLY A 262 14.08 -26.85 -20.54
CA GLY A 262 12.82 -26.09 -20.48
C GLY A 262 12.65 -25.35 -19.15
N GLY A 263 12.45 -24.07 -19.24
CA GLY A 263 12.00 -23.17 -18.19
C GLY A 263 11.45 -21.95 -18.89
N ASN A 264 10.17 -21.68 -18.72
CA ASN A 264 9.49 -20.50 -19.22
C ASN A 264 10.08 -19.25 -18.55
N SER A 265 11.09 -18.67 -19.15
CA SER A 265 11.55 -17.31 -18.84
C SER A 265 11.04 -16.41 -19.96
N SER A 266 10.16 -15.46 -19.63
CA SER A 266 9.80 -14.35 -20.49
C SER A 266 11.03 -13.44 -20.67
N SER A 267 11.99 -13.90 -21.47
CA SER A 267 13.14 -13.13 -21.90
C SER A 267 12.83 -12.50 -23.25
N GLY A 268 12.75 -11.16 -23.33
CA GLY A 268 13.10 -10.37 -24.49
C GLY A 268 12.63 -10.87 -25.87
N ALA A 269 11.40 -11.36 -26.01
CA ALA A 269 10.75 -11.41 -27.33
C ALA A 269 10.51 -9.95 -27.74
N ALA A 270 10.84 -9.59 -28.98
CA ALA A 270 10.46 -8.29 -29.53
C ALA A 270 8.95 -8.13 -29.33
N LEU A 271 8.57 -7.21 -28.43
CA LEU A 271 7.18 -6.88 -28.20
C LEU A 271 6.55 -6.51 -29.55
N GLY A 272 5.36 -7.00 -29.84
CA GLY A 272 4.60 -6.60 -31.02
C GLY A 272 4.38 -5.08 -31.03
N HIS A 273 4.01 -4.51 -32.17
CA HIS A 273 3.82 -3.06 -32.32
C HIS A 273 2.84 -2.40 -31.33
N ASN A 274 2.11 -3.18 -30.54
CA ASN A 274 1.10 -2.74 -29.57
C ASN A 274 1.49 -2.96 -28.11
N HIS A 275 2.67 -3.54 -27.83
CA HIS A 275 3.23 -3.69 -26.49
C HIS A 275 4.38 -2.72 -26.28
N PHE A 276 4.45 -2.11 -25.09
CA PHE A 276 5.58 -1.27 -24.68
C PHE A 276 5.86 -1.42 -23.19
N ASN A 277 7.00 -0.90 -22.74
CA ASN A 277 7.37 -0.88 -21.33
C ASN A 277 7.14 0.52 -20.75
N PRO A 278 6.06 0.74 -19.95
CA PRO A 278 5.74 2.05 -19.35
C PRO A 278 6.83 2.57 -18.44
N ARG A 279 7.46 1.70 -17.63
CA ARG A 279 8.58 2.10 -16.74
C ARG A 279 9.72 2.74 -17.55
N THR A 280 10.04 2.19 -18.72
CA THR A 280 11.08 2.74 -19.60
C THR A 280 10.63 4.01 -20.30
N ALA A 281 9.36 4.09 -20.70
CA ALA A 281 8.82 5.22 -21.45
C ALA A 281 8.60 6.45 -20.53
N PHE A 282 8.02 6.23 -19.35
CA PHE A 282 7.51 7.29 -18.47
C PHE A 282 8.30 7.45 -17.18
N GLY A 283 8.96 6.38 -16.69
CA GLY A 283 9.61 6.36 -15.39
C GLY A 283 10.98 7.04 -15.36
N THR A 284 11.55 7.05 -14.15
CA THR A 284 12.90 7.51 -13.87
C THR A 284 13.84 6.31 -13.60
N ALA A 285 15.14 6.50 -13.82
CA ALA A 285 16.21 5.55 -13.50
C ALA A 285 17.42 6.31 -12.95
N THR A 286 17.24 6.98 -11.82
CA THR A 286 18.21 7.86 -11.20
C THR A 286 19.08 7.14 -10.16
N THR A 287 20.14 7.78 -9.70
CA THR A 287 20.92 7.30 -8.55
C THR A 287 20.06 7.20 -7.29
N LYS A 288 19.08 8.12 -7.12
CA LYS A 288 18.11 8.07 -6.03
C LYS A 288 17.29 6.77 -6.09
N ASP A 289 16.80 6.39 -7.27
CA ASP A 289 16.01 5.17 -7.43
C ASP A 289 16.79 3.93 -6.98
N ARG A 290 18.09 3.85 -7.36
CA ARG A 290 18.98 2.72 -7.02
C ARG A 290 19.39 2.64 -5.56
N ILE A 291 19.18 3.69 -4.78
CA ILE A 291 19.49 3.74 -3.35
C ILE A 291 18.22 3.66 -2.51
N TYR A 292 17.15 4.27 -2.99
CA TYR A 292 15.94 4.50 -2.24
C TYR A 292 14.81 3.53 -2.62
N ASN A 293 14.65 3.21 -3.91
CA ASN A 293 13.50 2.48 -4.45
C ASN A 293 13.81 1.00 -4.71
N THR A 294 14.67 0.70 -5.70
CA THR A 294 14.94 -0.66 -6.16
C THR A 294 15.41 -1.63 -5.08
N PRO A 295 16.17 -1.23 -4.03
CA PRO A 295 16.59 -2.15 -2.98
C PRO A 295 15.42 -2.77 -2.21
N ARG A 296 14.29 -2.05 -2.06
CA ARG A 296 13.09 -2.57 -1.40
C ARG A 296 12.40 -3.65 -2.24
N ALA A 297 12.23 -3.42 -3.53
CA ALA A 297 11.68 -4.43 -4.44
C ALA A 297 12.59 -5.66 -4.51
N TRP A 298 13.92 -5.46 -4.57
CA TRP A 298 14.91 -6.54 -4.52
C TRP A 298 14.74 -7.39 -3.25
N TYR A 299 14.60 -6.78 -2.08
CA TYR A 299 14.51 -7.50 -0.82
C TYR A 299 13.20 -8.30 -0.72
N MET A 300 12.06 -7.69 -1.12
CA MET A 300 10.77 -8.38 -1.12
C MET A 300 10.79 -9.61 -2.05
N GLN A 301 11.37 -9.47 -3.25
CA GLN A 301 11.47 -10.58 -4.20
C GLN A 301 12.49 -11.65 -3.75
N ARG A 302 13.57 -11.25 -3.10
CA ARG A 302 14.53 -12.16 -2.47
C ARG A 302 13.87 -13.04 -1.40
N HIS A 303 12.95 -12.48 -0.61
CA HIS A 303 12.21 -13.22 0.41
C HIS A 303 11.20 -14.19 -0.21
N LEU A 304 10.45 -13.76 -1.22
CA LEU A 304 9.35 -14.55 -1.80
C LEU A 304 9.82 -15.56 -2.88
N ASN A 305 11.04 -15.42 -3.39
CA ASN A 305 11.66 -16.33 -4.35
C ASN A 305 13.08 -16.73 -3.90
N PRO A 306 13.24 -17.37 -2.72
CA PRO A 306 14.55 -17.58 -2.09
C PRO A 306 15.45 -18.61 -2.79
N SER A 307 14.93 -19.42 -3.71
CA SER A 307 15.75 -20.39 -4.45
C SER A 307 16.60 -19.75 -5.57
N GLU A 308 16.29 -18.50 -5.94
CA GLU A 308 17.11 -17.76 -6.92
C GLU A 308 18.39 -17.22 -6.28
N ASP A 309 19.39 -16.96 -7.11
CA ASP A 309 20.64 -16.33 -6.68
C ASP A 309 20.45 -14.81 -6.56
N TRP A 310 20.35 -14.30 -5.32
CA TRP A 310 20.19 -12.88 -5.00
C TRP A 310 21.45 -12.24 -4.42
N ASP A 311 22.38 -13.06 -3.90
CA ASP A 311 23.44 -12.57 -3.03
C ASP A 311 24.83 -12.73 -3.63
N SER A 312 25.02 -13.56 -4.68
CA SER A 312 26.32 -13.74 -5.29
C SER A 312 26.68 -12.61 -6.26
N PRO A 313 27.97 -12.44 -6.59
CA PRO A 313 28.41 -11.49 -7.60
C PRO A 313 27.86 -11.78 -9.01
N ALA A 314 27.34 -13.00 -9.25
CA ALA A 314 26.75 -13.42 -10.52
C ALA A 314 25.21 -13.32 -10.50
N ALA A 315 24.60 -12.85 -9.41
CA ALA A 315 23.17 -12.68 -9.30
C ALA A 315 22.62 -11.82 -10.45
N ARG A 316 21.50 -12.24 -11.01
CA ARG A 316 20.83 -11.50 -12.09
C ARG A 316 20.36 -10.13 -11.61
N TYR A 317 19.80 -10.08 -10.40
CA TYR A 317 19.29 -8.86 -9.80
C TYR A 317 20.09 -8.50 -8.55
N THR A 318 20.43 -7.25 -8.45
CA THR A 318 21.10 -6.64 -7.29
C THR A 318 20.19 -5.59 -6.68
N PRO A 319 20.46 -5.09 -5.48
CA PRO A 319 19.66 -4.00 -4.90
C PRO A 319 19.55 -2.75 -5.78
N ALA A 320 20.48 -2.55 -6.73
CA ALA A 320 20.51 -1.38 -7.61
C ALA A 320 20.04 -1.66 -9.05
N SER A 321 19.44 -2.82 -9.32
CA SER A 321 18.96 -3.19 -10.65
C SER A 321 17.69 -2.44 -11.01
N ASP A 322 17.67 -1.82 -12.20
CA ASP A 322 16.52 -1.04 -12.69
C ASP A 322 15.47 -1.95 -13.40
N ASP A 323 15.81 -3.20 -13.67
CA ASP A 323 15.03 -4.17 -14.44
C ASP A 323 14.40 -5.28 -13.57
N ILE A 324 14.30 -5.07 -12.26
CA ILE A 324 13.57 -5.97 -11.37
C ILE A 324 12.11 -6.04 -11.84
N PRO A 325 11.55 -7.24 -12.10
CA PRO A 325 10.18 -7.38 -12.59
C PRO A 325 9.16 -6.72 -11.64
N TRP A 326 8.11 -6.12 -12.21
CA TRP A 326 7.04 -5.55 -11.42
C TRP A 326 6.30 -6.62 -10.61
N CYS A 327 5.95 -7.74 -11.25
CA CYS A 327 5.25 -8.84 -10.59
C CYS A 327 5.90 -10.19 -10.90
N ARG A 328 5.74 -11.13 -9.96
CA ARG A 328 6.29 -12.49 -10.07
C ARG A 328 5.38 -13.51 -9.38
N VAL A 329 5.50 -14.77 -9.80
CA VAL A 329 4.91 -15.90 -9.07
C VAL A 329 5.81 -16.21 -7.86
N PRO A 330 5.28 -16.22 -6.62
CA PRO A 330 6.05 -16.59 -5.45
C PRO A 330 6.36 -18.09 -5.42
N GLU A 331 7.44 -18.50 -4.76
CA GLU A 331 7.77 -19.93 -4.60
C GLU A 331 6.84 -20.67 -3.63
N ASN A 332 6.30 -19.95 -2.65
CA ASN A 332 5.30 -20.45 -1.72
C ASN A 332 4.11 -19.50 -1.67
N ALA A 333 2.95 -20.00 -1.27
CA ALA A 333 1.78 -19.14 -1.04
C ALA A 333 2.11 -18.10 0.03
N VAL A 334 1.80 -16.83 -0.27
CA VAL A 334 2.14 -15.69 0.59
C VAL A 334 1.11 -15.59 1.72
N THR A 335 1.61 -15.51 2.95
CA THR A 335 0.79 -15.35 4.17
C THR A 335 0.71 -13.88 4.60
N LEU A 336 -0.17 -13.58 5.55
CA LEU A 336 -0.19 -12.25 6.18
C LEU A 336 1.05 -11.98 7.03
N GLU A 337 1.64 -13.04 7.60
CA GLU A 337 2.90 -12.98 8.31
C GLU A 337 4.07 -12.61 7.39
N ASP A 338 4.10 -13.15 6.16
CA ASP A 338 5.08 -12.74 5.14
C ASP A 338 4.91 -11.26 4.78
N VAL A 339 3.66 -10.82 4.63
CA VAL A 339 3.34 -9.41 4.34
C VAL A 339 3.79 -8.49 5.49
N ASP A 340 3.42 -8.81 6.74
CA ASP A 340 3.82 -8.02 7.93
C ASP A 340 5.35 -8.00 8.10
N PHE A 341 6.02 -9.14 7.90
CA PHE A 341 7.48 -9.22 7.91
C PHE A 341 8.10 -8.32 6.85
N LEU A 342 7.63 -8.40 5.59
CA LEU A 342 8.17 -7.61 4.49
C LEU A 342 7.95 -6.10 4.69
N MET A 343 6.76 -5.72 5.16
CA MET A 343 6.42 -4.31 5.41
C MET A 343 7.16 -3.74 6.64
N SER A 344 7.63 -4.58 7.55
CA SER A 344 8.48 -4.18 8.68
C SER A 344 9.99 -4.37 8.44
N ALA A 345 10.37 -4.93 7.28
CA ALA A 345 11.74 -5.37 7.03
C ALA A 345 12.77 -4.22 6.96
N HIS A 346 13.94 -4.49 7.53
CA HIS A 346 15.10 -3.61 7.50
C HIS A 346 16.32 -4.26 6.83
N PHE A 347 16.10 -5.14 5.84
CA PHE A 347 17.11 -5.92 5.10
C PHE A 347 17.80 -6.99 5.93
N GLU A 348 17.09 -7.64 6.85
CA GLU A 348 17.56 -8.70 7.72
C GLU A 348 18.31 -9.80 6.94
N GLY A 349 19.40 -10.28 7.52
CA GLY A 349 20.22 -11.33 6.90
C GLY A 349 21.05 -10.86 5.70
N THR A 350 21.15 -9.56 5.43
CA THR A 350 21.98 -8.98 4.38
C THR A 350 23.06 -8.04 4.94
N PRO A 351 24.08 -7.67 4.15
CA PRO A 351 25.07 -6.65 4.56
C PRO A 351 24.50 -5.23 4.68
N TYR A 352 23.23 -5.01 4.37
CA TYR A 352 22.56 -3.71 4.31
C TYR A 352 21.65 -3.42 5.51
N ASP A 353 21.49 -4.39 6.39
CA ASP A 353 20.69 -4.30 7.61
C ASP A 353 21.28 -3.28 8.59
N PRO A 354 20.59 -2.16 8.89
CA PRO A 354 21.11 -1.14 9.81
C PRO A 354 21.28 -1.64 11.25
N TYR A 355 20.52 -2.65 11.68
CA TYR A 355 20.64 -3.30 12.98
C TYR A 355 21.52 -4.55 12.92
N GLY A 356 21.91 -5.00 11.73
CA GLY A 356 22.65 -6.24 11.52
C GLY A 356 24.13 -6.14 11.88
N THR A 357 24.77 -7.32 11.95
CA THR A 357 26.22 -7.47 12.18
C THR A 357 27.00 -7.80 10.92
N LEU A 358 26.29 -8.09 9.80
CA LEU A 358 26.91 -8.34 8.51
C LEU A 358 27.34 -7.05 7.83
N GLY A 359 28.34 -7.14 6.94
CA GLY A 359 28.84 -5.98 6.18
C GLY A 359 29.65 -4.98 7.02
N THR A 360 29.80 -3.77 6.45
CA THR A 360 30.53 -2.66 7.07
C THR A 360 29.53 -1.59 7.55
N PRO A 361 29.95 -0.63 8.40
CA PRO A 361 29.09 0.50 8.77
C PRO A 361 28.51 1.23 7.54
N GLU A 362 29.29 1.39 6.46
CA GLU A 362 28.88 2.08 5.25
C GLU A 362 27.85 1.27 4.46
N SER A 363 27.98 -0.07 4.38
CA SER A 363 27.01 -0.92 3.69
C SER A 363 25.68 -0.99 4.43
N ARG A 364 25.67 -1.03 5.75
CA ARG A 364 24.47 -1.07 6.58
C ARG A 364 23.61 0.19 6.48
N HIS A 365 24.18 1.32 6.10
CA HIS A 365 23.46 2.58 5.90
C HIS A 365 23.33 2.98 4.43
N ARG A 366 23.57 2.05 3.51
CA ARG A 366 23.62 2.35 2.07
C ARG A 366 22.24 2.53 1.45
N TYR A 367 21.28 1.74 1.86
CA TYR A 367 19.96 1.68 1.25
C TYR A 367 18.87 2.03 2.27
N ARG A 368 17.77 2.59 1.78
CA ARG A 368 16.57 2.88 2.58
C ARG A 368 15.83 1.57 2.85
N PRO A 369 15.65 1.14 4.12
CA PRO A 369 14.86 -0.04 4.46
C PRO A 369 13.38 0.13 4.15
N ILE A 370 12.59 -0.95 4.22
CA ILE A 370 11.13 -0.93 4.11
C ILE A 370 10.56 -0.35 5.40
N GLY A 371 10.67 -1.09 6.50
CA GLY A 371 10.27 -0.61 7.83
C GLY A 371 11.20 0.51 8.33
N ILE A 372 10.68 1.71 8.49
CA ILE A 372 11.46 2.87 8.92
C ILE A 372 10.79 3.64 10.07
N ASN A 373 11.56 4.51 10.69
CA ASN A 373 11.09 5.37 11.79
C ASN A 373 9.97 6.33 11.39
N ARG A 374 9.80 6.62 10.09
CA ARG A 374 8.81 7.57 9.58
C ARG A 374 7.48 6.93 9.19
N THR A 375 7.36 5.61 9.24
CA THR A 375 6.10 4.92 8.99
C THR A 375 5.04 5.43 9.96
N GLY A 376 3.95 5.97 9.44
CA GLY A 376 2.78 6.41 10.19
C GLY A 376 1.92 5.23 10.60
N HIS A 377 1.63 4.39 9.62
CA HIS A 377 0.94 3.12 9.79
C HIS A 377 1.29 2.18 8.63
N MET A 378 1.03 0.90 8.84
CA MET A 378 0.89 -0.09 7.78
C MET A 378 -0.52 -0.67 7.85
N VAL A 379 -1.15 -0.83 6.69
CA VAL A 379 -2.42 -1.56 6.58
C VAL A 379 -2.32 -2.58 5.47
N ALA A 380 -2.57 -3.85 5.82
CA ALA A 380 -2.85 -4.90 4.85
C ALA A 380 -4.36 -5.16 4.81
N MET A 381 -4.96 -4.93 3.66
CA MET A 381 -6.38 -5.15 3.42
C MET A 381 -6.57 -6.50 2.74
N GLN A 382 -7.17 -7.44 3.46
CA GLN A 382 -7.44 -8.81 3.03
C GLN A 382 -8.91 -8.97 2.69
N ILE A 383 -9.23 -9.45 1.49
CA ILE A 383 -10.61 -9.73 1.06
C ILE A 383 -10.75 -11.24 0.84
N ARG A 384 -11.48 -11.90 1.75
CA ARG A 384 -11.55 -13.36 1.89
C ARG A 384 -12.73 -13.97 1.15
N PRO A 385 -12.54 -14.74 0.06
CA PRO A 385 -13.62 -15.27 -0.78
C PRO A 385 -14.53 -16.28 -0.06
N TYR A 386 -14.01 -16.94 0.97
CA TYR A 386 -14.70 -17.99 1.74
C TYR A 386 -15.50 -17.45 2.93
N ALA A 387 -15.29 -16.19 3.31
CA ALA A 387 -16.01 -15.57 4.42
C ALA A 387 -17.39 -15.04 3.97
N PRO A 388 -18.36 -14.96 4.90
CA PRO A 388 -19.62 -14.26 4.64
C PRO A 388 -19.36 -12.83 4.16
N GLU A 389 -20.21 -12.31 3.29
CA GLU A 389 -20.03 -10.99 2.66
C GLU A 389 -19.79 -9.88 3.70
N ALA A 390 -20.56 -9.87 4.77
CA ALA A 390 -20.45 -8.87 5.83
C ALA A 390 -19.13 -8.90 6.60
N SER A 391 -18.43 -10.04 6.68
CA SER A 391 -17.16 -10.23 7.37
C SER A 391 -15.98 -10.49 6.43
N ARG A 392 -16.19 -10.33 5.13
CA ARG A 392 -15.21 -10.71 4.10
C ARG A 392 -13.93 -9.91 4.19
N SER A 393 -14.02 -8.62 4.46
CA SER A 393 -12.88 -7.72 4.49
C SER A 393 -12.34 -7.52 5.90
N ILE A 394 -11.03 -7.70 6.04
CA ILE A 394 -10.27 -7.42 7.26
C ILE A 394 -9.16 -6.41 6.92
N MET A 395 -9.01 -5.41 7.77
CA MET A 395 -7.89 -4.50 7.78
C MET A 395 -6.91 -4.94 8.89
N TRP A 396 -5.73 -5.40 8.50
CA TRP A 396 -4.63 -5.69 9.40
C TRP A 396 -3.83 -4.42 9.61
N ILE A 397 -4.04 -3.79 10.77
CA ILE A 397 -3.52 -2.45 11.07
C ILE A 397 -2.36 -2.53 12.04
N SER A 398 -1.26 -1.86 11.71
CA SER A 398 -0.21 -1.49 12.66
C SER A 398 0.07 0.01 12.60
N TYR A 399 0.32 0.63 13.76
CA TYR A 399 0.70 2.04 13.85
C TYR A 399 2.15 2.19 14.26
N GLY A 400 2.84 3.13 13.64
CA GLY A 400 4.21 3.44 13.94
C GLY A 400 5.22 2.68 13.09
N SER A 401 6.47 2.65 13.54
CA SER A 401 7.57 2.00 12.82
C SER A 401 7.42 0.47 12.82
N GLY A 402 7.34 -0.14 11.65
CA GLY A 402 7.08 -1.57 11.45
C GLY A 402 7.91 -2.51 12.33
N PRO A 403 9.26 -2.36 12.45
CA PRO A 403 10.08 -3.25 13.27
C PRO A 403 9.72 -3.31 14.75
N PHE A 404 8.89 -2.39 15.25
CA PHE A 404 8.56 -2.24 16.67
C PHE A 404 7.08 -2.38 16.98
N THR A 405 6.28 -2.88 16.04
CA THR A 405 4.83 -3.03 16.17
C THR A 405 4.35 -4.34 15.55
N ALA A 406 3.05 -4.57 15.52
CA ALA A 406 2.43 -5.75 14.92
C ALA A 406 1.17 -5.37 14.16
N ALA A 407 0.96 -5.94 12.99
CA ALA A 407 -0.32 -5.86 12.28
C ALA A 407 -1.34 -6.77 12.96
N THR A 408 -2.52 -6.21 13.26
CA THR A 408 -3.61 -6.92 13.93
C THR A 408 -4.95 -6.68 13.23
N PRO A 409 -5.86 -7.69 13.24
CA PRO A 409 -7.06 -7.67 12.41
C PRO A 409 -8.18 -6.84 13.00
N PHE A 410 -8.82 -6.05 12.13
CA PHE A 410 -10.06 -5.33 12.40
C PHE A 410 -11.03 -5.53 11.24
N TYR A 411 -12.26 -5.91 11.52
CA TYR A 411 -13.30 -5.97 10.51
C TYR A 411 -13.63 -4.57 10.00
N ALA A 412 -13.69 -4.43 8.69
CA ALA A 412 -13.92 -3.15 8.04
C ALA A 412 -15.40 -2.74 7.97
N ASN A 413 -16.32 -3.73 7.90
CA ASN A 413 -17.75 -3.46 7.72
C ASN A 413 -18.46 -3.23 9.08
N VAL A 414 -18.16 -2.10 9.70
CA VAL A 414 -18.66 -1.67 11.02
C VAL A 414 -19.22 -0.25 10.98
N ASP A 415 -20.10 0.08 11.92
CA ASP A 415 -20.63 1.44 12.05
C ASP A 415 -19.75 2.34 12.92
N ASP A 416 -18.96 1.74 13.81
CA ASP A 416 -18.00 2.44 14.67
C ASP A 416 -16.76 1.58 14.92
N THR A 417 -15.67 2.24 15.29
CA THR A 417 -14.36 1.60 15.52
C THR A 417 -13.91 1.80 16.97
N PRO A 418 -13.02 0.94 17.50
CA PRO A 418 -12.60 1.02 18.89
C PRO A 418 -11.93 2.35 19.23
N ALA A 419 -12.34 2.93 20.36
CA ALA A 419 -11.82 4.22 20.85
C ALA A 419 -10.28 4.23 20.97
N TYR A 420 -9.66 3.09 21.27
CA TYR A 420 -8.20 2.97 21.40
C TYR A 420 -7.45 3.23 20.07
N LEU A 421 -8.10 3.04 18.92
CA LEU A 421 -7.58 3.35 17.60
C LEU A 421 -8.18 4.63 16.99
N ARG A 422 -9.46 4.91 17.32
CA ARG A 422 -10.24 6.02 16.76
C ARG A 422 -9.85 7.38 17.34
N ASP A 423 -9.63 7.43 18.67
CA ASP A 423 -9.52 8.69 19.41
C ASP A 423 -8.07 9.21 19.48
N THR A 424 -7.26 8.90 18.48
CA THR A 424 -5.92 9.48 18.33
C THR A 424 -6.03 10.99 18.08
N THR A 425 -5.23 11.77 18.81
CA THR A 425 -5.15 13.22 18.69
C THR A 425 -3.71 13.66 18.33
N PRO A 426 -3.48 14.93 17.94
CA PRO A 426 -2.14 15.47 17.77
C PRO A 426 -1.29 15.44 19.05
N GLU A 427 -1.92 15.39 20.22
CA GLU A 427 -1.24 15.36 21.51
C GLU A 427 -0.82 13.93 21.87
N VAL A 428 0.42 13.79 22.36
CA VAL A 428 0.98 12.49 22.77
C VAL A 428 0.23 11.94 23.97
N SER A 429 -0.31 10.73 23.84
CA SER A 429 -1.03 10.03 24.91
C SER A 429 -0.90 8.52 24.76
N THR A 430 -0.47 7.83 25.79
CA THR A 430 -0.48 6.35 25.84
C THR A 430 -1.90 5.76 25.95
N GLY A 431 -2.91 6.61 26.05
CA GLY A 431 -4.33 6.23 26.04
C GLY A 431 -4.82 5.78 24.66
N ASN A 432 -4.03 5.92 23.60
CA ASN A 432 -4.32 5.41 22.26
C ASN A 432 -3.14 4.59 21.70
N LEU A 433 -3.45 3.69 20.76
CA LEU A 433 -2.50 2.76 20.19
C LEU A 433 -1.37 3.47 19.44
N TYR A 434 -1.70 4.50 18.65
CA TYR A 434 -0.72 5.21 17.82
C TYR A 434 0.46 5.72 18.64
N TRP A 435 0.19 6.53 19.68
CA TRP A 435 1.27 7.12 20.47
C TRP A 435 1.97 6.12 21.37
N ALA A 436 1.28 5.08 21.86
CA ALA A 436 1.89 4.02 22.63
C ALA A 436 2.96 3.27 21.78
N ASN A 437 2.63 2.91 20.55
CA ASN A 437 3.59 2.27 19.62
C ASN A 437 4.73 3.23 19.24
N ARG A 438 4.44 4.53 19.03
CA ARG A 438 5.50 5.52 18.79
C ARG A 438 6.50 5.62 19.94
N LEU A 439 6.04 5.58 21.18
CA LEU A 439 6.92 5.58 22.34
C LEU A 439 7.77 4.31 22.43
N ILE A 440 7.18 3.14 22.17
CA ILE A 440 7.93 1.89 22.11
C ILE A 440 9.03 1.98 21.06
N ALA A 441 8.70 2.38 19.84
CA ALA A 441 9.67 2.52 18.75
C ALA A 441 10.80 3.51 19.09
N ALA A 442 10.46 4.68 19.62
CA ALA A 442 11.43 5.72 19.99
C ALA A 442 12.43 5.27 21.08
N LEU A 443 11.98 4.39 21.99
CA LEU A 443 12.82 3.82 23.04
C LEU A 443 13.63 2.62 22.55
N ALA A 444 13.02 1.79 21.70
CA ALA A 444 13.61 0.53 21.24
C ALA A 444 14.67 0.72 20.15
N ASP A 445 14.51 1.72 19.26
CA ASP A 445 15.42 1.97 18.13
C ASP A 445 16.90 2.07 18.58
N ALA A 446 17.16 2.77 19.67
CA ALA A 446 18.51 2.90 20.22
C ALA A 446 19.01 1.64 20.96
N HIS A 447 18.13 0.70 21.26
CA HIS A 447 18.35 -0.50 22.07
C HIS A 447 17.76 -1.74 21.40
N PHE A 448 17.91 -1.85 20.06
CA PHE A 448 17.25 -2.86 19.25
C PHE A 448 17.51 -4.28 19.77
N TYR A 449 18.78 -4.64 20.03
CA TYR A 449 19.12 -6.00 20.48
C TYR A 449 18.53 -6.39 21.82
N GLU A 450 18.45 -5.42 22.73
CA GLU A 450 17.98 -5.67 24.10
C GLU A 450 16.45 -5.70 24.18
N THR A 451 15.74 -5.12 23.18
CA THR A 451 14.27 -4.99 23.17
C THR A 451 13.58 -5.88 22.14
N SER A 452 14.28 -6.33 21.08
CA SER A 452 13.69 -7.07 19.96
C SER A 452 12.94 -8.32 20.40
N ASN A 453 13.51 -9.16 21.29
CA ASN A 453 12.84 -10.38 21.78
C ASN A 453 11.48 -10.09 22.45
N ALA A 454 11.36 -8.99 23.19
CA ALA A 454 10.10 -8.64 23.83
C ALA A 454 9.08 -8.14 22.80
N ILE A 455 9.54 -7.39 21.79
CA ILE A 455 8.71 -6.86 20.72
C ILE A 455 8.22 -7.97 19.80
N GLU A 456 9.12 -8.86 19.35
CA GLU A 456 8.79 -10.02 18.52
C GLU A 456 7.82 -10.96 19.23
N GLY A 457 8.07 -11.29 20.50
CA GLY A 457 7.17 -12.12 21.30
C GLY A 457 5.78 -11.49 21.51
N PHE A 458 5.70 -10.17 21.61
CA PHE A 458 4.43 -9.45 21.60
C PHE A 458 3.75 -9.57 20.21
N ALA A 459 4.47 -9.34 19.13
CA ALA A 459 3.93 -9.35 17.78
C ALA A 459 3.38 -10.74 17.42
N GLU A 460 4.12 -11.82 17.70
CA GLU A 460 3.66 -13.20 17.53
C GLU A 460 2.38 -13.49 18.33
N SER A 461 2.37 -13.08 19.60
CA SER A 461 1.22 -13.30 20.49
C SER A 461 -0.02 -12.54 20.02
N ALA A 462 0.16 -11.29 19.54
CA ALA A 462 -0.92 -10.44 19.06
C ALA A 462 -1.52 -10.98 17.75
N ARG A 463 -0.69 -11.41 16.79
CA ARG A 463 -1.16 -12.06 15.55
C ARG A 463 -1.88 -13.36 15.85
N ALA A 464 -1.30 -14.24 16.67
CA ALA A 464 -1.94 -15.49 17.06
C ALA A 464 -3.29 -15.27 17.79
N TYR A 465 -3.41 -14.25 18.61
CA TYR A 465 -4.69 -13.87 19.20
C TYR A 465 -5.67 -13.38 18.14
N GLY A 466 -5.21 -12.53 17.22
CA GLY A 466 -5.99 -11.99 16.11
C GLY A 466 -6.59 -13.07 15.23
N HIS A 467 -5.78 -14.04 14.79
CA HIS A 467 -6.27 -15.18 14.00
C HIS A 467 -7.35 -15.99 14.73
N ARG A 468 -7.13 -16.32 16.01
CA ARG A 468 -8.15 -17.04 16.81
C ARG A 468 -9.43 -16.23 16.98
N LEU A 469 -9.32 -14.91 17.11
CA LEU A 469 -10.47 -14.02 17.23
C LEU A 469 -11.28 -14.00 15.93
N VAL A 470 -10.60 -13.88 14.79
CA VAL A 470 -11.23 -13.92 13.46
C VAL A 470 -11.93 -15.27 13.23
N GLU A 471 -11.25 -16.39 13.48
CA GLU A 471 -11.82 -17.73 13.31
C GLU A 471 -13.09 -17.94 14.16
N ARG A 472 -13.04 -17.53 15.44
CA ARG A 472 -14.20 -17.58 16.33
C ARG A 472 -15.35 -16.71 15.85
N THR A 473 -15.07 -15.46 15.48
CA THR A 473 -16.08 -14.51 15.00
C THR A 473 -16.74 -15.01 13.72
N ASP A 474 -15.96 -15.51 12.77
CA ASP A 474 -16.49 -16.07 11.53
C ASP A 474 -17.37 -17.32 11.77
N ALA A 475 -17.04 -18.15 12.76
CA ALA A 475 -17.88 -19.28 13.14
C ALA A 475 -19.23 -18.81 13.72
N GLU A 476 -19.22 -17.85 14.63
CA GLU A 476 -20.42 -17.26 15.21
C GLU A 476 -21.32 -16.56 14.15
N LEU A 477 -20.71 -15.88 13.18
CA LEU A 477 -21.43 -15.26 12.07
C LEU A 477 -22.11 -16.29 11.15
N ARG A 478 -21.46 -17.44 10.90
CA ARG A 478 -22.09 -18.55 10.15
C ARG A 478 -23.31 -19.11 10.88
N GLU A 479 -23.25 -19.17 12.22
CA GLU A 479 -24.39 -19.60 13.03
C GLU A 479 -25.57 -18.60 12.95
N ILE A 480 -25.29 -17.29 13.04
CA ILE A 480 -26.31 -16.23 12.85
C ILE A 480 -26.95 -16.36 11.48
N ALA A 481 -26.17 -16.49 10.41
CA ALA A 481 -26.66 -16.62 9.04
C ALA A 481 -27.54 -17.88 8.86
N ALA A 482 -27.13 -19.01 9.46
CA ALA A 482 -27.91 -20.25 9.42
C ALA A 482 -29.25 -20.12 10.15
N GLN A 483 -29.29 -19.46 11.31
CA GLN A 483 -30.53 -19.22 12.06
C GLN A 483 -31.47 -18.29 11.29
N THR A 484 -30.95 -17.25 10.65
CA THR A 484 -31.71 -16.30 9.81
C THR A 484 -32.40 -17.02 8.66
N SER A 485 -31.66 -17.87 7.92
CA SER A 485 -32.21 -18.64 6.78
C SER A 485 -33.35 -19.59 7.19
N VAL A 486 -33.29 -20.19 8.37
CA VAL A 486 -34.36 -21.03 8.91
C VAL A 486 -35.61 -20.20 9.25
N SER A 487 -35.43 -19.05 9.87
CA SER A 487 -36.50 -18.13 10.25
C SER A 487 -37.23 -17.55 9.02
N GLU A 488 -36.49 -17.10 8.01
CA GLU A 488 -37.04 -16.60 6.74
C GLU A 488 -37.87 -17.66 6.01
N SER A 489 -37.44 -18.92 6.07
CA SER A 489 -38.19 -20.04 5.45
C SER A 489 -39.50 -20.35 6.16
N GLN A 490 -39.63 -20.01 7.43
CA GLN A 490 -40.82 -20.26 8.26
C GLN A 490 -41.82 -19.09 8.27
N GLU A 491 -41.34 -17.84 8.16
CA GLU A 491 -42.13 -16.62 8.29
C GLU A 491 -42.06 -15.74 7.03
N ARG A 492 -42.81 -16.08 5.99
CA ARG A 492 -42.85 -15.32 4.72
C ARG A 492 -43.34 -13.86 4.85
N ALA A 493 -44.09 -13.50 5.90
CA ALA A 493 -44.63 -12.15 6.09
C ALA A 493 -43.72 -11.19 6.83
N GLY A 494 -42.64 -11.67 7.48
CA GLY A 494 -41.66 -10.88 8.26
C GLY A 494 -40.24 -10.94 7.73
N ALA A 495 -40.01 -11.50 6.54
CA ALA A 495 -38.65 -11.76 6.03
C ALA A 495 -37.75 -10.51 5.99
N ALA A 496 -38.26 -9.35 5.61
CA ALA A 496 -37.50 -8.11 5.55
C ALA A 496 -37.03 -7.65 6.94
N GLU A 497 -37.86 -7.74 7.97
CA GLU A 497 -37.54 -7.41 9.35
C GLU A 497 -36.50 -8.40 9.95
N ILE A 498 -36.65 -9.69 9.60
CA ILE A 498 -35.71 -10.74 10.01
C ILE A 498 -34.31 -10.46 9.41
N THR A 499 -34.23 -10.10 8.12
CA THR A 499 -32.99 -9.77 7.43
C THR A 499 -32.34 -8.52 8.02
N GLU A 500 -33.11 -7.46 8.30
CA GLU A 500 -32.63 -6.22 8.93
C GLU A 500 -32.08 -6.49 10.33
N ASN A 501 -32.80 -7.23 11.16
CA ASN A 501 -32.35 -7.61 12.51
C ASN A 501 -31.07 -8.47 12.47
N ALA A 502 -30.94 -9.37 11.49
CA ALA A 502 -29.74 -10.16 11.30
C ALA A 502 -28.54 -9.29 10.89
N SER A 503 -28.75 -8.32 10.00
CA SER A 503 -27.69 -7.37 9.59
C SER A 503 -27.20 -6.55 10.78
N ILE A 504 -28.10 -6.04 11.61
CA ILE A 504 -27.74 -5.31 12.85
C ILE A 504 -26.94 -6.22 13.80
N ALA A 505 -27.37 -7.47 14.00
CA ALA A 505 -26.66 -8.42 14.86
C ALA A 505 -25.26 -8.76 14.34
N ILE A 506 -25.10 -8.90 13.03
CA ILE A 506 -23.81 -9.13 12.38
C ILE A 506 -22.87 -7.95 12.61
N ILE A 507 -23.31 -6.72 12.33
CA ILE A 507 -22.49 -5.51 12.53
C ILE A 507 -22.09 -5.37 14.00
N ALA A 508 -23.02 -5.56 14.92
CA ALA A 508 -22.73 -5.53 16.36
C ALA A 508 -21.68 -6.58 16.76
N LYS A 509 -21.70 -7.76 16.15
CA LYS A 509 -20.73 -8.82 16.39
C LYS A 509 -19.34 -8.46 15.85
N LEU A 510 -19.26 -7.86 14.66
CA LEU A 510 -18.01 -7.36 14.09
C LEU A 510 -17.40 -6.26 14.96
N GLN A 511 -18.22 -5.32 15.44
CA GLN A 511 -17.78 -4.27 16.37
C GLN A 511 -17.30 -4.85 17.71
N GLN A 512 -18.01 -5.84 18.26
CA GLN A 512 -17.56 -6.54 19.47
C GLN A 512 -16.19 -7.20 19.25
N SER A 513 -15.97 -7.85 18.13
CA SER A 513 -14.67 -8.44 17.79
C SER A 513 -13.56 -7.39 17.71
N ASN A 514 -13.83 -6.26 17.07
CA ASN A 514 -12.88 -5.14 17.01
C ASN A 514 -12.55 -4.58 18.39
N GLU A 515 -13.54 -4.44 19.28
CA GLU A 515 -13.31 -4.00 20.67
C GLU A 515 -12.49 -5.00 21.49
N GLU A 516 -12.74 -6.32 21.31
CA GLU A 516 -11.94 -7.36 21.98
C GLU A 516 -10.47 -7.32 21.52
N MET A 517 -10.20 -7.10 20.22
CA MET A 517 -8.84 -6.93 19.72
C MET A 517 -8.18 -5.66 20.31
N ALA A 518 -8.89 -4.56 20.32
CA ALA A 518 -8.39 -3.30 20.88
C ALA A 518 -8.07 -3.40 22.38
N GLU A 519 -8.89 -4.10 23.17
CA GLU A 519 -8.65 -4.32 24.61
C GLU A 519 -7.43 -5.24 24.85
N TYR A 520 -7.28 -6.29 24.00
CA TYR A 520 -6.08 -7.11 24.01
C TYR A 520 -4.83 -6.25 23.77
N LEU A 521 -4.85 -5.42 22.73
CA LEU A 521 -3.75 -4.51 22.41
C LEU A 521 -3.47 -3.51 23.55
N ARG A 522 -4.51 -2.88 24.12
CA ARG A 522 -4.34 -1.93 25.23
C ARG A 522 -3.58 -2.55 26.39
N THR A 523 -3.95 -3.77 26.76
CA THR A 523 -3.32 -4.49 27.87
C THR A 523 -1.87 -4.85 27.55
N HIS A 524 -1.62 -5.44 26.38
CA HIS A 524 -0.31 -6.01 26.06
C HIS A 524 0.69 -4.96 25.55
N VAL A 525 0.24 -3.92 24.84
CA VAL A 525 1.07 -2.77 24.44
C VAL A 525 1.49 -1.98 25.67
N THR A 526 0.60 -1.79 26.67
CA THR A 526 0.96 -1.15 27.94
C THR A 526 2.06 -1.95 28.66
N LYS A 527 1.94 -3.27 28.68
CA LYS A 527 2.98 -4.13 29.28
C LYS A 527 4.29 -4.02 28.50
N LEU A 528 4.25 -4.13 27.18
CA LEU A 528 5.43 -4.00 26.33
C LEU A 528 6.12 -2.64 26.51
N LEU A 529 5.35 -1.54 26.56
CA LEU A 529 5.90 -0.22 26.83
C LEU A 529 6.61 -0.14 28.18
N ASN A 530 6.04 -0.75 29.23
CA ASN A 530 6.71 -0.82 30.53
C ASN A 530 8.02 -1.58 30.47
N ASP A 531 8.05 -2.75 29.80
CA ASP A 531 9.25 -3.59 29.66
C ASP A 531 10.34 -2.87 28.85
N VAL A 532 9.97 -2.25 27.72
CA VAL A 532 10.89 -1.49 26.86
C VAL A 532 11.42 -0.25 27.58
N LEU A 533 10.54 0.51 28.28
CA LEU A 533 10.94 1.70 29.04
C LEU A 533 11.90 1.33 30.18
N TYR A 534 11.62 0.23 30.90
CA TYR A 534 12.51 -0.27 31.95
C TYR A 534 13.89 -0.64 31.41
N THR A 535 13.92 -1.40 30.31
CA THR A 535 15.17 -1.80 29.63
C THR A 535 15.95 -0.59 29.15
N SER A 536 15.32 0.31 28.41
CA SER A 536 15.97 1.52 27.88
C SER A 536 16.44 2.45 28.97
N SER A 537 15.71 2.56 30.09
CA SER A 537 16.11 3.39 31.25
C SER A 537 17.37 2.85 31.92
N ASN A 538 17.54 1.51 32.00
CA ASN A 538 18.75 0.91 32.55
C ASN A 538 19.97 1.05 31.63
N LEU A 539 19.74 1.27 30.33
CA LEU A 539 20.79 1.43 29.32
C LEU A 539 21.10 2.91 29.02
N MET A 540 20.43 3.83 29.69
CA MET A 540 20.70 5.26 29.52
C MET A 540 22.17 5.62 29.79
N HIS A 541 22.81 6.25 28.82
CA HIS A 541 24.16 6.80 28.98
C HIS A 541 24.07 8.28 29.36
N ASN A 542 24.68 8.62 30.48
CA ASN A 542 24.90 10.01 30.81
C ASN A 542 26.02 10.57 29.95
N SER A 543 25.79 11.62 29.20
CA SER A 543 26.81 12.32 28.42
C SER A 543 27.91 12.99 29.28
N PHE A 544 27.70 13.06 30.59
CA PHE A 544 28.64 13.62 31.56
C PHE A 544 29.54 12.50 32.10
N ALA A 545 30.67 12.27 31.43
CA ALA A 545 31.60 11.17 31.68
C ALA A 545 32.24 11.16 33.10
N MET A 546 32.06 12.18 33.89
CA MET A 546 32.67 12.33 35.22
C MET A 546 31.74 12.04 36.40
N SER A 547 30.42 11.84 36.16
CA SER A 547 29.43 11.71 37.23
C SER A 547 29.74 10.57 38.20
N ASP A 548 30.15 9.41 37.68
CA ASP A 548 30.39 8.20 38.48
C ASP A 548 31.75 8.21 39.21
N ARG A 549 32.62 9.13 38.86
CA ARG A 549 33.95 9.25 39.49
C ARG A 549 33.96 10.19 40.69
N TRP A 550 32.90 10.90 40.94
CA TRP A 550 32.77 11.82 42.05
C TRP A 550 32.16 11.18 43.31
N ASN A 551 31.66 9.98 43.16
CA ASN A 551 31.20 9.11 44.25
C ASN A 551 32.32 8.20 44.69
#